data_a12f2d2391d5249d14087eb22643bb53
#
_entry.id   a12f2d2391d5249d14087eb22643bb53
#
_cell.length_a   1.000
_cell.length_b   1.000
_cell.length_c   1.000
_cell.angle_alpha   90.00
_cell.angle_beta   90.00
_cell.angle_gamma   90.00
#
_symmetry.space_group_name_H-M   'P 1'
#
loop_
_entity.id
_entity.type
_entity.pdbx_description
1 polymer ?
#
loop_
_entity_poly.entity_id
_entity_poly.type
_entity_poly.pdbx_seq_one_letter_code
_entity_poly.pdbx_strand_id
1 'polypeptide(L)'
;MFRRLLVVSVVLVSWSAMPAAGQATRQSETYKRIKVKIDAVPAIDTHDHLWPFDRLPGYRETARGKGMNVASIWGNSYWTQVGRLTPWQPKMEFEDWWKDAKDDWDNSRATSFYRYTQIALKDLYGVDWDRVTDAQAKELDRKIFDNYRDQKWLHHVVTERANIELMFNDPHWAKLSFETTYPFEVLVFNVTSLVRGFHTSEYNEPFESPYVFATKHGLPMNSFDDYLSVIDRLFLEAKDKGAVCLKSTLAYQRTLKFDNVSKERGQFAFGKRRSTLAPEQIKDFEDFIFWRLCELSARYDLPFQIHTGHGRIQSSNPLLLVDLIEANLKTKFILFHGGYPWVGETGAILMRHWNHVWIDSVWLPSLSYSMGKRAYHEWLEQMPSTRILWGGDCNHGEGIYGSTELTRQCIAEVLAEKVDRGDLIEEHANRIGRQIMRDNALELFPQLKDRLWKHKK
;
A
#
# COMPACT_ATOMS: atom_id res chain seq x y z
N MET A 1 -60.86 -63.18 14.05
CA MET A 1 -60.09 -62.28 14.91
C MET A 1 -58.70 -62.08 14.30
N PHE A 2 -58.54 -61.09 13.39
CA PHE A 2 -57.31 -60.84 12.64
C PHE A 2 -56.60 -59.63 13.27
N ARG A 3 -55.42 -59.82 13.87
CA ARG A 3 -54.52 -58.74 14.32
C ARG A 3 -53.72 -58.26 13.13
N ARG A 4 -53.87 -56.99 12.73
CA ARG A 4 -53.00 -56.31 11.78
C ARG A 4 -51.79 -55.77 12.53
N LEU A 5 -50.58 -56.23 12.16
CA LEU A 5 -49.33 -55.60 12.56
C LEU A 5 -49.10 -54.34 11.74
N LEU A 6 -48.94 -53.23 12.41
CA LEU A 6 -48.46 -51.97 11.80
C LEU A 6 -46.92 -51.96 11.82
N VAL A 7 -46.30 -52.01 10.65
CA VAL A 7 -44.87 -51.80 10.52
C VAL A 7 -44.62 -50.29 10.35
N VAL A 8 -44.04 -49.65 11.37
CA VAL A 8 -43.61 -48.25 11.31
C VAL A 8 -42.18 -48.23 10.78
N SER A 9 -41.99 -47.81 9.53
CA SER A 9 -40.63 -47.56 8.97
C SER A 9 -40.17 -46.19 9.41
N VAL A 10 -39.14 -46.19 10.29
CA VAL A 10 -38.43 -44.96 10.69
C VAL A 10 -37.39 -44.63 9.59
N VAL A 11 -37.67 -43.61 8.80
CA VAL A 11 -36.71 -43.05 7.88
C VAL A 11 -35.76 -42.12 8.67
N LEU A 12 -34.53 -42.60 8.96
CA LEU A 12 -33.45 -41.79 9.48
C LEU A 12 -32.95 -40.81 8.39
N VAL A 13 -33.44 -39.57 8.40
CA VAL A 13 -32.88 -38.50 7.63
C VAL A 13 -31.57 -38.06 8.35
N SER A 14 -30.46 -38.46 7.78
CA SER A 14 -29.15 -37.94 8.23
C SER A 14 -29.06 -36.47 7.84
N TRP A 15 -29.27 -35.58 8.80
CA TRP A 15 -28.91 -34.18 8.66
C TRP A 15 -27.37 -34.08 8.67
N SER A 16 -26.78 -33.98 7.49
CA SER A 16 -25.43 -33.47 7.38
C SER A 16 -25.46 -32.00 7.83
N ALA A 17 -24.91 -31.74 9.00
CA ALA A 17 -24.74 -30.38 9.50
C ALA A 17 -23.94 -29.57 8.44
N MET A 18 -24.57 -28.58 7.83
CA MET A 18 -23.82 -27.57 7.06
C MET A 18 -22.83 -26.89 8.00
N PRO A 19 -21.55 -26.79 7.66
CA PRO A 19 -20.60 -26.07 8.50
C PRO A 19 -21.01 -24.61 8.62
N ALA A 20 -20.94 -24.08 9.83
CA ALA A 20 -21.18 -22.67 10.11
C ALA A 20 -20.25 -21.80 9.25
N ALA A 21 -20.82 -20.89 8.48
CA ALA A 21 -20.19 -20.14 7.37
C ALA A 21 -19.13 -19.10 7.80
N GLY A 22 -18.27 -19.35 8.74
CA GLY A 22 -17.25 -18.40 9.17
C GLY A 22 -15.91 -19.02 9.56
N GLN A 23 -15.90 -20.28 9.99
CA GLN A 23 -14.69 -20.94 10.48
C GLN A 23 -14.08 -21.90 9.43
N ALA A 24 -14.80 -22.19 8.38
CA ALA A 24 -14.48 -23.26 7.45
C ALA A 24 -13.55 -22.87 6.30
N THR A 25 -13.46 -21.57 5.88
CA THR A 25 -12.84 -21.22 4.61
C THR A 25 -11.35 -21.59 4.57
N ARG A 26 -10.55 -21.24 5.57
CA ARG A 26 -9.10 -21.58 5.58
C ARG A 26 -8.81 -23.06 5.76
N GLN A 27 -9.77 -23.84 6.21
CA GLN A 27 -9.67 -25.30 6.37
C GLN A 27 -10.18 -26.03 5.13
N SER A 28 -10.93 -25.36 4.24
CA SER A 28 -11.46 -25.98 3.02
C SER A 28 -10.33 -26.39 2.07
N GLU A 29 -10.52 -27.50 1.37
CA GLU A 29 -9.56 -27.95 0.36
C GLU A 29 -9.49 -26.96 -0.82
N THR A 30 -10.59 -26.29 -1.15
CA THR A 30 -10.63 -25.24 -2.15
C THR A 30 -9.71 -24.09 -1.80
N TYR A 31 -9.77 -23.59 -0.55
CA TYR A 31 -8.86 -22.54 -0.09
C TYR A 31 -7.39 -22.99 -0.20
N LYS A 32 -7.06 -24.17 0.27
CA LYS A 32 -5.68 -24.67 0.26
C LYS A 32 -5.12 -24.73 -1.17
N ARG A 33 -5.90 -25.25 -2.12
CA ARG A 33 -5.48 -25.32 -3.54
C ARG A 33 -5.29 -23.93 -4.16
N ILE A 34 -6.24 -23.01 -3.94
CA ILE A 34 -6.16 -21.64 -4.46
C ILE A 34 -4.99 -20.90 -3.80
N LYS A 35 -4.81 -21.02 -2.48
CA LYS A 35 -3.71 -20.37 -1.76
C LYS A 35 -2.34 -20.79 -2.29
N VAL A 36 -2.13 -22.08 -2.52
CA VAL A 36 -0.88 -22.61 -3.12
C VAL A 36 -0.60 -21.98 -4.50
N LYS A 37 -1.65 -21.78 -5.32
CA LYS A 37 -1.48 -21.14 -6.64
C LYS A 37 -1.15 -19.66 -6.52
N ILE A 38 -1.78 -18.95 -5.60
CA ILE A 38 -1.51 -17.52 -5.36
C ILE A 38 -0.10 -17.33 -4.77
N ASP A 39 0.35 -18.20 -3.86
CA ASP A 39 1.69 -18.13 -3.26
C ASP A 39 2.80 -18.35 -4.30
N ALA A 40 2.54 -19.18 -5.29
CA ALA A 40 3.47 -19.41 -6.38
C ALA A 40 3.62 -18.23 -7.35
N VAL A 41 2.74 -17.22 -7.29
CA VAL A 41 2.83 -16.04 -8.17
C VAL A 41 3.98 -15.15 -7.71
N PRO A 42 4.99 -14.88 -8.57
CA PRO A 42 5.98 -13.85 -8.33
C PRO A 42 5.28 -12.49 -8.37
N ALA A 43 5.07 -11.88 -7.21
CA ALA A 43 4.22 -10.71 -7.07
C ALA A 43 4.89 -9.43 -7.58
N ILE A 44 4.07 -8.47 -8.02
CA ILE A 44 4.48 -7.09 -8.26
C ILE A 44 3.78 -6.24 -7.20
N ASP A 45 4.56 -5.74 -6.25
CA ASP A 45 4.10 -4.83 -5.23
C ASP A 45 4.04 -3.41 -5.81
N THR A 46 2.85 -2.80 -5.82
CA THR A 46 2.66 -1.51 -6.47
C THR A 46 2.91 -0.31 -5.56
N HIS A 47 3.26 -0.54 -4.29
CA HIS A 47 3.60 0.55 -3.39
C HIS A 47 4.22 0.12 -2.07
N ASP A 48 5.45 0.58 -1.84
CA ASP A 48 6.17 0.47 -0.58
C ASP A 48 7.03 1.72 -0.29
N HIS A 49 7.62 1.75 0.91
CA HIS A 49 8.48 2.83 1.40
C HIS A 49 9.82 2.27 1.93
N LEU A 50 10.43 1.34 1.21
CA LEU A 50 11.67 0.70 1.66
C LEU A 50 12.86 1.66 1.53
N TRP A 51 13.40 2.07 2.67
CA TRP A 51 14.57 2.95 2.72
C TRP A 51 15.87 2.22 2.36
N PRO A 52 16.91 2.96 1.94
CA PRO A 52 18.26 2.40 1.84
C PRO A 52 18.68 1.69 3.13
N PHE A 53 19.35 0.55 2.99
CA PHE A 53 19.63 -0.36 4.09
C PHE A 53 20.38 0.30 5.25
N ASP A 54 21.34 1.20 4.95
CA ASP A 54 22.12 1.95 5.95
C ASP A 54 21.31 3.02 6.71
N ARG A 55 20.11 3.36 6.21
CA ARG A 55 19.24 4.43 6.73
C ARG A 55 17.84 3.96 7.09
N LEU A 56 17.61 2.67 7.30
CA LEU A 56 16.31 2.15 7.70
C LEU A 56 15.77 2.91 8.92
N PRO A 57 14.52 3.41 8.89
CA PRO A 57 13.96 4.24 9.96
C PRO A 57 13.78 3.46 11.27
N GLY A 58 13.83 2.13 11.20
CA GLY A 58 13.73 1.23 12.33
C GLY A 58 14.98 1.10 13.17
N TYR A 59 16.15 1.53 12.70
CA TYR A 59 17.39 1.38 13.49
C TYR A 59 17.30 2.07 14.83
N ARG A 60 17.69 1.33 15.88
CA ARG A 60 17.73 1.78 17.29
C ARG A 60 19.14 1.68 17.84
N GLU A 61 19.49 2.59 18.74
CA GLU A 61 20.67 2.43 19.59
C GLU A 61 20.35 1.39 20.67
N THR A 62 20.98 0.23 20.60
CA THR A 62 20.85 -0.87 21.57
C THR A 62 22.12 -1.04 22.35
N ALA A 63 22.13 -1.86 23.42
CA ALA A 63 23.35 -2.23 24.14
C ALA A 63 24.37 -2.96 23.23
N ARG A 64 23.92 -3.57 22.13
CA ARG A 64 24.75 -4.25 21.12
C ARG A 64 25.23 -3.34 19.97
N GLY A 65 24.88 -2.06 20.03
CA GLY A 65 25.14 -1.07 18.98
C GLY A 65 23.87 -0.72 18.19
N LYS A 66 24.02 0.04 17.11
CA LYS A 66 22.92 0.47 16.25
C LYS A 66 22.43 -0.70 15.38
N GLY A 67 21.12 -0.99 15.41
CA GLY A 67 20.52 -2.07 14.62
C GLY A 67 19.01 -2.12 14.71
N MET A 68 18.43 -3.04 13.96
CA MET A 68 17.02 -3.40 14.07
C MET A 68 16.82 -4.40 15.24
N ASN A 69 15.65 -4.37 15.86
CA ASN A 69 15.25 -5.27 16.92
C ASN A 69 13.71 -5.45 16.96
N VAL A 70 13.15 -6.16 17.94
CA VAL A 70 11.69 -6.33 18.06
C VAL A 70 10.97 -5.00 18.16
N ALA A 71 11.50 -4.05 18.95
CA ALA A 71 10.91 -2.71 19.06
C ALA A 71 10.93 -1.94 17.72
N SER A 72 11.93 -2.19 16.88
CA SER A 72 12.04 -1.62 15.54
C SER A 72 10.93 -2.14 14.61
N ILE A 73 10.76 -3.47 14.56
CA ILE A 73 9.72 -4.13 13.75
C ILE A 73 8.35 -3.57 14.13
N TRP A 74 8.06 -3.53 15.43
CA TRP A 74 6.80 -3.04 15.93
C TRP A 74 6.61 -1.54 15.66
N GLY A 75 7.60 -0.70 15.96
CA GLY A 75 7.53 0.75 15.76
C GLY A 75 7.34 1.17 14.30
N ASN A 76 7.77 0.34 13.34
CA ASN A 76 7.61 0.59 11.91
C ASN A 76 6.41 -0.14 11.27
N SER A 77 5.62 -0.87 12.06
CA SER A 77 4.44 -1.60 11.57
C SER A 77 3.17 -0.75 11.47
N TYR A 78 3.27 0.59 11.52
CA TYR A 78 2.16 1.54 11.64
C TYR A 78 1.31 1.39 12.90
N TRP A 79 1.70 0.52 13.82
CA TRP A 79 1.01 0.32 15.09
C TRP A 79 0.88 1.62 15.90
N THR A 80 1.86 2.51 15.80
CA THR A 80 1.86 3.83 16.43
C THR A 80 0.65 4.69 16.04
N GLN A 81 -0.03 4.37 14.94
CA GLN A 81 -1.21 5.10 14.49
C GLN A 81 -2.50 4.64 15.18
N VAL A 82 -2.51 3.43 15.75
CA VAL A 82 -3.72 2.80 16.27
C VAL A 82 -3.62 2.34 17.73
N GLY A 83 -2.44 2.37 18.32
CA GLY A 83 -2.22 1.91 19.68
C GLY A 83 -1.04 2.57 20.38
N ARG A 84 -0.94 2.27 21.69
CA ARG A 84 0.20 2.67 22.51
C ARG A 84 1.39 1.78 22.18
N LEU A 85 2.56 2.41 22.07
CA LEU A 85 3.85 1.73 22.06
C LEU A 85 4.71 2.23 23.20
N THR A 86 5.22 1.32 24.01
CA THR A 86 6.28 1.60 24.98
C THR A 86 7.53 2.05 24.22
N PRO A 87 8.03 3.28 24.44
CA PRO A 87 9.15 3.81 23.67
C PRO A 87 10.45 3.09 24.02
N TRP A 88 11.24 2.77 22.98
CA TRP A 88 12.60 2.30 23.15
C TRP A 88 13.52 3.47 23.52
N GLN A 89 14.29 3.32 24.63
CA GLN A 89 15.30 4.30 25.01
C GLN A 89 16.67 3.91 24.47
N PRO A 90 17.53 4.88 24.10
CA PRO A 90 18.88 4.59 23.62
C PRO A 90 19.68 3.73 24.62
N LYS A 91 20.34 2.69 24.11
CA LYS A 91 21.14 1.72 24.87
C LYS A 91 20.37 0.91 25.92
N MET A 92 19.05 0.91 25.85
CA MET A 92 18.21 0.09 26.72
C MET A 92 18.44 -1.41 26.47
N GLU A 93 18.40 -2.21 27.52
CA GLU A 93 18.37 -3.67 27.39
C GLU A 93 16.96 -4.13 26.97
N PHE A 94 16.91 -5.25 26.24
CA PHE A 94 15.63 -5.77 25.74
C PHE A 94 14.66 -6.08 26.89
N GLU A 95 15.13 -6.68 27.97
CA GLU A 95 14.30 -7.10 29.09
C GLU A 95 13.63 -5.93 29.81
N ASP A 96 14.34 -4.81 29.92
CA ASP A 96 13.81 -3.59 30.56
C ASP A 96 12.69 -2.99 29.72
N TRP A 97 12.84 -2.99 28.40
CA TRP A 97 11.79 -2.56 27.47
C TRP A 97 10.63 -3.54 27.43
N TRP A 98 10.90 -4.83 27.34
CA TRP A 98 9.91 -5.88 27.16
C TRP A 98 8.96 -6.01 28.34
N LYS A 99 9.44 -5.74 29.55
CA LYS A 99 8.65 -5.76 30.78
C LYS A 99 7.37 -4.92 30.66
N ASP A 100 7.46 -3.76 30.02
CA ASP A 100 6.33 -2.85 29.83
C ASP A 100 5.66 -3.02 28.44
N ALA A 101 6.46 -3.32 27.41
CA ALA A 101 5.99 -3.42 26.04
C ALA A 101 5.07 -4.63 25.78
N LYS A 102 5.22 -5.72 26.51
CA LYS A 102 4.37 -6.91 26.32
C LYS A 102 2.89 -6.64 26.52
N ASP A 103 2.53 -5.74 27.44
CA ASP A 103 1.13 -5.36 27.67
C ASP A 103 0.56 -4.59 26.47
N ASP A 104 1.35 -3.75 25.81
CA ASP A 104 0.92 -3.06 24.59
C ASP A 104 0.66 -4.06 23.44
N TRP A 105 1.50 -5.11 23.34
CA TRP A 105 1.25 -6.20 22.38
C TRP A 105 -0.02 -6.97 22.70
N ASP A 106 -0.24 -7.33 23.97
CA ASP A 106 -1.39 -8.08 24.39
C ASP A 106 -2.71 -7.34 24.12
N ASN A 107 -2.72 -6.03 24.33
CA ASN A 107 -3.85 -5.16 23.99
C ASN A 107 -4.12 -5.03 22.48
N SER A 108 -3.19 -5.48 21.66
CA SER A 108 -3.20 -5.29 20.19
C SER A 108 -3.60 -6.54 19.40
N ARG A 109 -3.69 -7.71 20.05
CA ARG A 109 -3.80 -9.04 19.42
C ARG A 109 -4.93 -9.19 18.40
N ALA A 110 -6.04 -8.46 18.55
CA ALA A 110 -7.18 -8.51 17.64
C ALA A 110 -7.03 -7.63 16.40
N THR A 111 -5.99 -6.78 16.32
CA THR A 111 -5.80 -5.87 15.20
C THR A 111 -5.18 -6.55 13.99
N SER A 112 -5.48 -6.04 12.81
CA SER A 112 -4.86 -6.53 11.58
C SER A 112 -3.36 -6.21 11.53
N PHE A 113 -2.92 -5.12 12.15
CA PHE A 113 -1.50 -4.77 12.29
C PHE A 113 -0.73 -5.79 13.13
N TYR A 114 -1.30 -6.23 14.25
CA TYR A 114 -0.71 -7.33 15.02
C TYR A 114 -0.61 -8.60 14.16
N ARG A 115 -1.69 -8.91 13.44
CA ARG A 115 -1.79 -10.14 12.67
C ARG A 115 -0.71 -10.27 11.59
N TYR A 116 -0.47 -9.25 10.78
CA TYR A 116 0.56 -9.36 9.74
C TYR A 116 1.96 -9.44 10.35
N THR A 117 2.21 -8.73 11.45
CA THR A 117 3.47 -8.82 12.18
C THR A 117 3.67 -10.22 12.76
N GLN A 118 2.64 -10.81 13.39
CA GLN A 118 2.67 -12.17 13.94
C GLN A 118 2.94 -13.22 12.85
N ILE A 119 2.34 -13.06 11.66
CA ILE A 119 2.61 -13.92 10.49
C ILE A 119 4.10 -13.85 10.13
N ALA A 120 4.66 -12.66 10.03
CA ALA A 120 6.08 -12.48 9.71
C ALA A 120 7.00 -13.11 10.77
N LEU A 121 6.74 -12.87 12.05
CA LEU A 121 7.56 -13.44 13.14
C LEU A 121 7.51 -14.97 13.17
N LYS A 122 6.35 -15.54 12.89
CA LYS A 122 6.17 -16.99 12.82
C LYS A 122 6.91 -17.62 11.63
N ASP A 123 6.72 -17.07 10.45
CA ASP A 123 7.19 -17.67 9.20
C ASP A 123 8.68 -17.41 8.95
N LEU A 124 9.20 -16.25 9.34
CA LEU A 124 10.60 -15.90 9.13
C LEU A 124 11.53 -16.37 10.26
N TYR A 125 11.01 -16.44 11.50
CA TYR A 125 11.82 -16.72 12.68
C TYR A 125 11.38 -17.99 13.45
N GLY A 126 10.25 -18.59 13.10
CA GLY A 126 9.70 -19.76 13.79
C GLY A 126 9.11 -19.45 15.17
N VAL A 127 8.77 -18.19 15.46
CA VAL A 127 8.26 -17.76 16.76
C VAL A 127 6.76 -17.49 16.72
N ASP A 128 5.99 -18.33 17.39
CA ASP A 128 4.57 -18.08 17.62
C ASP A 128 4.41 -16.99 18.69
N TRP A 129 4.18 -15.76 18.23
CA TRP A 129 4.10 -14.59 19.11
C TRP A 129 2.89 -14.61 20.04
N ASP A 130 1.84 -15.36 19.70
CA ASP A 130 0.68 -15.53 20.58
C ASP A 130 0.98 -16.35 21.85
N ARG A 131 2.07 -17.12 21.82
CA ARG A 131 2.51 -18.00 22.90
C ARG A 131 3.96 -17.77 23.31
N VAL A 132 4.51 -16.60 22.96
CA VAL A 132 5.91 -16.28 23.16
C VAL A 132 6.22 -16.20 24.66
N THR A 133 7.31 -16.85 25.07
CA THR A 133 7.91 -16.66 26.41
C THR A 133 8.90 -15.50 26.39
N ASP A 134 9.19 -14.91 27.56
CA ASP A 134 10.16 -13.82 27.65
C ASP A 134 11.53 -14.22 27.09
N ALA A 135 11.96 -15.48 27.29
CA ALA A 135 13.19 -16.03 26.75
C ALA A 135 13.17 -16.10 25.20
N GLN A 136 12.05 -16.52 24.63
CA GLN A 136 11.87 -16.57 23.16
C GLN A 136 11.82 -15.17 22.56
N ALA A 137 11.17 -14.22 23.24
CA ALA A 137 11.13 -12.81 22.81
C ALA A 137 12.54 -12.19 22.79
N LYS A 138 13.34 -12.43 23.82
CA LYS A 138 14.75 -12.01 23.88
C LYS A 138 15.59 -12.63 22.77
N GLU A 139 15.45 -13.93 22.53
CA GLU A 139 16.18 -14.60 21.46
C GLU A 139 15.76 -14.11 20.07
N LEU A 140 14.46 -13.80 19.87
CA LEU A 140 13.99 -13.18 18.65
C LEU A 140 14.60 -11.79 18.43
N ASP A 141 14.67 -10.96 19.49
CA ASP A 141 15.31 -9.65 19.45
C ASP A 141 16.78 -9.75 18.98
N ARG A 142 17.50 -10.74 19.50
CA ARG A 142 18.88 -11.03 19.09
C ARG A 142 18.95 -11.44 17.62
N LYS A 143 18.09 -12.37 17.17
CA LYS A 143 18.05 -12.84 15.77
C LYS A 143 17.75 -11.72 14.77
N ILE A 144 16.79 -10.85 15.08
CA ILE A 144 16.48 -9.70 14.25
C ILE A 144 17.73 -8.81 14.13
N PHE A 145 18.35 -8.47 15.25
CA PHE A 145 19.55 -7.64 15.26
C PHE A 145 20.69 -8.24 14.42
N ASP A 146 20.92 -9.54 14.55
CA ASP A 146 21.99 -10.24 13.81
C ASP A 146 21.68 -10.30 12.30
N ASN A 147 20.43 -10.56 11.92
CA ASN A 147 20.00 -10.60 10.52
C ASN A 147 20.17 -9.24 9.83
N TYR A 148 19.83 -8.15 10.50
CA TYR A 148 19.96 -6.80 9.94
C TYR A 148 21.40 -6.23 9.98
N ARG A 149 22.40 -7.06 10.22
CA ARG A 149 23.81 -6.72 9.98
C ARG A 149 24.24 -6.90 8.53
N ASP A 150 23.47 -7.66 7.74
CA ASP A 150 23.74 -7.90 6.31
C ASP A 150 22.47 -7.59 5.48
N GLN A 151 22.64 -6.73 4.48
CA GLN A 151 21.56 -6.41 3.51
C GLN A 151 20.98 -7.65 2.80
N LYS A 152 21.73 -8.75 2.73
CA LYS A 152 21.26 -10.01 2.14
C LYS A 152 20.00 -10.54 2.83
N TRP A 153 19.84 -10.29 4.13
CA TRP A 153 18.61 -10.66 4.83
C TRP A 153 17.40 -9.99 4.20
N LEU A 154 17.47 -8.66 4.00
CA LEU A 154 16.38 -7.90 3.40
C LEU A 154 16.07 -8.37 1.98
N HIS A 155 17.10 -8.59 1.16
CA HIS A 155 16.92 -9.17 -0.18
C HIS A 155 16.24 -10.53 -0.12
N HIS A 156 16.70 -11.44 0.74
CA HIS A 156 16.10 -12.75 0.94
C HIS A 156 14.63 -12.66 1.34
N VAL A 157 14.30 -11.79 2.30
CA VAL A 157 12.91 -11.63 2.75
C VAL A 157 12.01 -11.13 1.63
N VAL A 158 12.43 -10.10 0.90
CA VAL A 158 11.60 -9.49 -0.16
C VAL A 158 11.49 -10.41 -1.36
N THR A 159 12.61 -10.89 -1.90
CA THR A 159 12.62 -11.55 -3.20
C THR A 159 12.34 -13.04 -3.14
N GLU A 160 12.70 -13.72 -2.06
CA GLU A 160 12.53 -15.17 -1.93
C GLU A 160 11.36 -15.53 -1.02
N ARG A 161 11.31 -14.95 0.20
CA ARG A 161 10.27 -15.31 1.17
C ARG A 161 8.92 -14.68 0.83
N ALA A 162 8.85 -13.38 0.57
CA ALA A 162 7.65 -12.70 0.10
C ALA A 162 7.35 -12.98 -1.39
N ASN A 163 8.32 -13.56 -2.14
CA ASN A 163 8.21 -13.83 -3.57
C ASN A 163 7.79 -12.60 -4.39
N ILE A 164 8.36 -11.42 -4.05
CA ILE A 164 8.17 -10.17 -4.80
C ILE A 164 9.25 -10.09 -5.88
N GLU A 165 8.84 -9.87 -7.13
CA GLU A 165 9.76 -9.70 -8.25
C GLU A 165 10.09 -8.24 -8.52
N LEU A 166 9.10 -7.36 -8.43
CA LEU A 166 9.25 -5.91 -8.54
C LEU A 166 8.43 -5.22 -7.45
N MET A 167 8.95 -4.11 -6.95
CA MET A 167 8.34 -3.32 -5.87
C MET A 167 8.43 -1.84 -6.22
N PHE A 168 7.29 -1.16 -6.29
CA PHE A 168 7.24 0.29 -6.48
C PHE A 168 7.60 0.97 -5.17
N ASN A 169 8.68 1.72 -5.18
CA ASN A 169 9.17 2.41 -4.01
C ASN A 169 8.90 3.92 -4.11
N ASP A 170 8.10 4.47 -3.18
CA ASP A 170 7.88 5.91 -3.07
C ASP A 170 8.93 6.53 -2.13
N PRO A 171 9.98 7.17 -2.66
CA PRO A 171 11.07 7.71 -1.86
C PRO A 171 10.66 9.07 -1.25
N HIS A 172 9.68 9.07 -0.33
CA HIS A 172 9.18 10.30 0.29
C HIS A 172 10.27 11.10 1.04
N TRP A 173 11.41 10.47 1.36
CA TRP A 173 12.61 11.11 1.94
C TRP A 173 13.56 11.72 0.89
N ALA A 174 13.26 11.56 -0.40
CA ALA A 174 14.12 12.03 -1.50
C ALA A 174 13.31 12.26 -2.79
N LYS A 175 12.14 12.89 -2.69
CA LYS A 175 11.09 12.97 -3.73
C LYS A 175 11.55 13.40 -5.12
N LEU A 176 12.56 14.28 -5.20
CA LEU A 176 13.06 14.81 -6.47
C LEU A 176 14.47 14.29 -6.82
N SER A 177 14.93 13.18 -6.22
CA SER A 177 16.24 12.59 -6.54
C SER A 177 16.21 11.61 -7.72
N PHE A 178 15.08 10.94 -7.95
CA PHE A 178 14.88 9.95 -9.01
C PHE A 178 15.89 8.79 -8.99
N GLU A 179 16.22 8.31 -7.80
CA GLU A 179 17.18 7.22 -7.58
C GLU A 179 16.49 5.99 -7.00
N THR A 180 16.96 4.80 -7.39
CA THR A 180 16.57 3.52 -6.80
C THR A 180 17.74 2.92 -6.04
N THR A 181 17.47 2.21 -4.96
CA THR A 181 18.48 1.59 -4.08
C THR A 181 18.65 0.10 -4.37
N TYR A 182 17.55 -0.60 -4.62
CA TYR A 182 17.55 -2.04 -4.78
C TYR A 182 17.21 -2.44 -6.23
N PRO A 183 17.75 -3.56 -6.75
CA PRO A 183 17.53 -3.97 -8.14
C PRO A 183 16.07 -4.33 -8.45
N PHE A 184 15.28 -4.68 -7.43
CA PHE A 184 13.85 -4.98 -7.56
C PHE A 184 12.95 -3.74 -7.46
N GLU A 185 13.49 -2.55 -7.17
CA GLU A 185 12.71 -1.32 -7.06
C GLU A 185 12.27 -0.79 -8.42
N VAL A 186 11.05 -0.26 -8.43
CA VAL A 186 10.46 0.52 -9.52
C VAL A 186 10.30 1.95 -9.04
N LEU A 187 10.82 2.91 -9.80
CA LEU A 187 10.81 4.31 -9.42
C LEU A 187 9.41 4.92 -9.53
N VAL A 188 8.96 5.55 -8.45
CA VAL A 188 7.73 6.34 -8.35
C VAL A 188 8.09 7.82 -8.25
N PHE A 189 7.44 8.69 -9.00
CA PHE A 189 7.60 10.13 -8.89
C PHE A 189 6.56 10.73 -7.94
N ASN A 190 6.96 11.04 -6.70
CA ASN A 190 6.09 11.70 -5.74
C ASN A 190 5.97 13.20 -6.05
N VAL A 191 4.81 13.60 -6.57
CA VAL A 191 4.52 14.96 -7.02
C VAL A 191 3.85 15.83 -5.95
N THR A 192 3.68 15.33 -4.73
CA THR A 192 2.96 16.02 -3.65
C THR A 192 3.53 17.42 -3.37
N SER A 193 4.86 17.53 -3.35
CA SER A 193 5.55 18.79 -3.05
C SER A 193 5.30 19.87 -4.13
N LEU A 194 5.08 19.47 -5.40
CA LEU A 194 4.84 20.40 -6.48
C LEU A 194 3.54 21.19 -6.32
N VAL A 195 2.54 20.60 -5.69
CA VAL A 195 1.24 21.24 -5.49
C VAL A 195 1.31 22.43 -4.52
N ARG A 196 2.32 22.50 -3.65
CA ARG A 196 2.51 23.58 -2.68
C ARG A 196 3.53 24.63 -3.09
N GLY A 197 4.00 24.59 -4.33
CA GLY A 197 5.14 25.35 -4.80
C GLY A 197 4.90 26.85 -5.08
N PHE A 198 3.94 27.49 -4.45
CA PHE A 198 3.69 28.92 -4.66
C PHE A 198 4.76 29.84 -4.06
N HIS A 199 5.53 29.37 -3.03
CA HIS A 199 6.61 30.14 -2.43
C HIS A 199 7.69 29.21 -1.85
N THR A 200 8.95 29.67 -1.82
CA THR A 200 10.09 28.90 -1.28
C THR A 200 9.93 28.49 0.19
N SER A 201 9.23 29.31 0.99
CA SER A 201 8.98 29.02 2.41
C SER A 201 8.03 27.84 2.69
N GLU A 202 7.45 27.25 1.64
CA GLU A 202 6.60 26.06 1.78
C GLU A 202 7.42 24.78 1.96
N TYR A 203 8.74 24.85 1.86
CA TYR A 203 9.64 23.71 1.93
C TYR A 203 10.58 23.81 3.12
N ASN A 204 10.58 22.79 3.96
CA ASN A 204 11.53 22.63 5.05
C ASN A 204 12.80 21.88 4.59
N GLU A 205 12.66 21.02 3.60
CA GLU A 205 13.71 20.13 3.12
C GLU A 205 14.09 20.41 1.65
N PRO A 206 15.40 20.52 1.34
CA PRO A 206 15.86 20.81 -0.02
C PRO A 206 15.40 19.77 -1.06
N PHE A 207 15.31 18.48 -0.69
CA PHE A 207 14.94 17.40 -1.59
C PHE A 207 13.46 17.42 -2.02
N GLU A 208 12.64 18.27 -1.40
CA GLU A 208 11.24 18.48 -1.77
C GLU A 208 11.03 19.71 -2.64
N SER A 209 12.02 20.58 -2.75
CA SER A 209 11.87 21.91 -3.30
C SER A 209 12.14 21.98 -4.81
N PRO A 210 11.13 22.29 -5.64
CA PRO A 210 11.33 22.57 -7.06
C PRO A 210 12.21 23.79 -7.31
N TYR A 211 12.33 24.72 -6.35
CA TYR A 211 13.24 25.87 -6.41
C TYR A 211 14.70 25.44 -6.31
N VAL A 212 15.01 24.49 -5.44
CA VAL A 212 16.35 23.90 -5.33
C VAL A 212 16.69 23.14 -6.61
N PHE A 213 15.74 22.37 -7.14
CA PHE A 213 15.88 21.70 -8.43
C PHE A 213 16.16 22.70 -9.55
N ALA A 214 15.37 23.77 -9.65
CA ALA A 214 15.56 24.81 -10.68
C ALA A 214 16.96 25.45 -10.58
N THR A 215 17.40 25.81 -9.37
CA THR A 215 18.75 26.37 -9.14
C THR A 215 19.85 25.41 -9.61
N LYS A 216 19.75 24.12 -9.24
CA LYS A 216 20.72 23.09 -9.65
C LYS A 216 20.82 22.94 -11.17
N HIS A 217 19.72 23.14 -11.89
CA HIS A 217 19.65 23.00 -13.34
C HIS A 217 19.73 24.33 -14.10
N GLY A 218 20.00 25.46 -13.43
CA GLY A 218 20.08 26.78 -14.06
C GLY A 218 18.78 27.28 -14.70
N LEU A 219 17.63 26.84 -14.16
CA LEU A 219 16.31 27.20 -14.67
C LEU A 219 15.77 28.46 -13.97
N PRO A 220 15.10 29.39 -14.69
CA PRO A 220 14.49 30.56 -14.07
C PRO A 220 13.29 30.15 -13.18
N MET A 221 13.03 30.94 -12.13
CA MET A 221 11.89 30.79 -11.19
C MET A 221 11.33 32.16 -10.80
N ASN A 222 11.24 33.08 -11.76
CA ASN A 222 10.82 34.47 -11.52
C ASN A 222 9.32 34.70 -11.75
N SER A 223 8.69 33.80 -12.49
CA SER A 223 7.28 33.89 -12.87
C SER A 223 6.57 32.57 -12.66
N PHE A 224 5.24 32.59 -12.65
CA PHE A 224 4.43 31.38 -12.61
C PHE A 224 4.65 30.48 -13.83
N ASP A 225 4.92 31.07 -15.01
CA ASP A 225 5.26 30.30 -16.21
C ASP A 225 6.63 29.61 -16.10
N ASP A 226 7.60 30.23 -15.42
CA ASP A 226 8.86 29.55 -15.09
C ASP A 226 8.59 28.33 -14.21
N TYR A 227 7.73 28.47 -13.18
CA TYR A 227 7.36 27.37 -12.32
C TYR A 227 6.72 26.20 -13.07
N LEU A 228 5.79 26.49 -14.01
CA LEU A 228 5.19 25.46 -14.87
C LEU A 228 6.25 24.78 -15.75
N SER A 229 7.21 25.54 -16.26
CA SER A 229 8.32 25.01 -17.04
C SER A 229 9.25 24.11 -16.22
N VAL A 230 9.49 24.45 -14.95
CA VAL A 230 10.24 23.60 -14.01
C VAL A 230 9.51 22.29 -13.74
N ILE A 231 8.18 22.32 -13.58
CA ILE A 231 7.37 21.10 -13.45
C ILE A 231 7.50 20.22 -14.71
N ASP A 232 7.37 20.79 -15.91
CA ASP A 232 7.55 20.07 -17.18
C ASP A 232 8.96 19.41 -17.25
N ARG A 233 10.01 20.13 -16.81
CA ARG A 233 11.38 19.61 -16.77
C ARG A 233 11.53 18.46 -15.77
N LEU A 234 10.89 18.55 -14.59
CA LEU A 234 10.88 17.46 -13.60
C LEU A 234 10.24 16.19 -14.15
N PHE A 235 9.14 16.32 -14.91
CA PHE A 235 8.50 15.18 -15.56
C PHE A 235 9.38 14.50 -16.59
N LEU A 236 10.09 15.29 -17.41
CA LEU A 236 11.06 14.76 -18.38
C LEU A 236 12.17 14.00 -17.65
N GLU A 237 12.76 14.60 -16.62
CA GLU A 237 13.85 13.97 -15.88
C GLU A 237 13.39 12.69 -15.16
N ALA A 238 12.22 12.72 -14.51
CA ALA A 238 11.64 11.54 -13.90
C ALA A 238 11.44 10.39 -14.92
N LYS A 239 10.92 10.71 -16.09
CA LYS A 239 10.73 9.73 -17.18
C LYS A 239 12.06 9.18 -17.67
N ASP A 240 13.06 10.03 -17.90
CA ASP A 240 14.41 9.64 -18.37
C ASP A 240 15.12 8.76 -17.33
N LYS A 241 14.85 8.97 -16.04
CA LYS A 241 15.34 8.15 -14.91
C LYS A 241 14.55 6.86 -14.71
N GLY A 242 13.48 6.64 -15.47
CA GLY A 242 12.71 5.39 -15.46
C GLY A 242 11.53 5.38 -14.49
N ALA A 243 11.04 6.55 -14.04
CA ALA A 243 9.78 6.61 -13.31
C ALA A 243 8.63 6.07 -14.16
N VAL A 244 7.78 5.23 -13.54
CA VAL A 244 6.67 4.55 -14.23
C VAL A 244 5.31 5.11 -13.86
N CYS A 245 5.20 5.79 -12.74
CA CYS A 245 3.96 6.41 -12.26
C CYS A 245 4.22 7.63 -11.39
N LEU A 246 3.15 8.38 -11.13
CA LEU A 246 3.13 9.49 -10.18
C LEU A 246 2.52 9.03 -8.86
N LYS A 247 2.88 9.69 -7.75
CA LYS A 247 2.25 9.52 -6.44
C LYS A 247 1.87 10.87 -5.84
N SER A 248 0.66 10.96 -5.27
CA SER A 248 0.21 12.07 -4.43
C SER A 248 -0.23 11.59 -3.06
N THR A 249 0.23 12.27 -2.01
CA THR A 249 -0.15 12.06 -0.60
C THR A 249 -0.92 13.24 -0.01
N LEU A 250 -1.53 14.07 -0.85
CA LEU A 250 -2.24 15.30 -0.44
C LEU A 250 -3.41 15.05 0.50
N ALA A 251 -3.96 13.84 0.55
CA ALA A 251 -5.01 13.43 1.49
C ALA A 251 -4.67 13.68 2.96
N TYR A 252 -3.38 13.75 3.31
CA TYR A 252 -2.92 14.10 4.67
C TYR A 252 -2.90 15.60 4.93
N GLN A 253 -2.92 16.44 3.90
CA GLN A 253 -2.65 17.87 4.00
C GLN A 253 -3.89 18.73 3.73
N ARG A 254 -4.71 18.30 2.76
CA ARG A 254 -5.86 19.07 2.28
C ARG A 254 -7.00 18.15 1.81
N THR A 255 -8.12 18.77 1.41
CA THR A 255 -9.21 18.06 0.72
C THR A 255 -8.80 17.55 -0.66
N LEU A 256 -9.31 16.38 -1.05
CA LEU A 256 -9.17 15.82 -2.39
C LEU A 256 -10.12 16.44 -3.43
N LYS A 257 -10.91 17.45 -3.04
CA LYS A 257 -11.71 18.20 -3.99
C LYS A 257 -10.85 19.24 -4.70
N PHE A 258 -10.59 19.00 -5.98
CA PHE A 258 -9.83 19.91 -6.87
C PHE A 258 -10.79 20.56 -7.86
N ASP A 259 -11.02 21.86 -7.72
CA ASP A 259 -11.85 22.62 -8.63
C ASP A 259 -11.06 22.98 -9.91
N ASN A 260 -11.74 23.07 -11.07
CA ASN A 260 -11.10 23.52 -12.30
C ASN A 260 -10.95 25.04 -12.27
N VAL A 261 -9.74 25.49 -11.96
CA VAL A 261 -9.40 26.90 -11.74
C VAL A 261 -8.66 27.48 -12.94
N SER A 262 -8.99 28.71 -13.33
CA SER A 262 -8.26 29.40 -14.41
C SER A 262 -6.81 29.73 -14.01
N LYS A 263 -5.93 29.88 -15.01
CA LYS A 263 -4.52 30.23 -14.78
C LYS A 263 -4.37 31.53 -14.01
N GLU A 264 -5.23 32.54 -14.28
CA GLU A 264 -5.20 33.84 -13.63
C GLU A 264 -5.46 33.74 -12.13
N ARG A 265 -6.39 32.85 -11.72
CA ARG A 265 -6.66 32.58 -10.29
C ARG A 265 -5.51 31.80 -9.67
N GLY A 266 -5.06 30.73 -10.34
CA GLY A 266 -3.97 29.86 -9.85
C GLY A 266 -2.66 30.63 -9.64
N GLN A 267 -2.27 31.48 -10.55
CA GLN A 267 -1.01 32.25 -10.48
C GLN A 267 -1.00 33.31 -9.35
N PHE A 268 -2.15 33.70 -8.83
CA PHE A 268 -2.25 34.80 -7.85
C PHE A 268 -1.40 34.57 -6.58
N ALA A 269 -1.31 33.34 -6.13
CA ALA A 269 -0.54 33.00 -4.92
C ALA A 269 0.97 32.91 -5.17
N PHE A 270 1.41 32.74 -6.44
CA PHE A 270 2.82 32.54 -6.76
C PHE A 270 3.69 33.71 -6.32
N GLY A 271 4.81 33.42 -5.68
CA GLY A 271 5.76 34.39 -5.13
C GLY A 271 5.35 35.03 -3.81
N LYS A 272 4.16 34.71 -3.26
CA LYS A 272 3.64 35.32 -2.02
C LYS A 272 3.78 34.34 -0.84
N ARG A 273 4.06 34.89 0.34
CA ARG A 273 4.12 34.09 1.58
C ARG A 273 2.72 33.66 2.01
N ARG A 274 2.57 32.49 2.55
CA ARG A 274 1.31 31.92 3.07
C ARG A 274 0.56 32.87 3.99
N SER A 275 1.27 33.60 4.86
CA SER A 275 0.68 34.55 5.81
C SER A 275 0.00 35.75 5.16
N THR A 276 0.22 36.02 3.87
CA THR A 276 -0.38 37.13 3.12
C THR A 276 -1.51 36.66 2.19
N LEU A 277 -1.87 35.39 2.21
CA LEU A 277 -2.86 34.78 1.32
C LEU A 277 -4.08 34.31 2.12
N ALA A 278 -5.26 34.46 1.52
CA ALA A 278 -6.46 33.79 1.99
C ALA A 278 -6.40 32.27 1.66
N PRO A 279 -7.04 31.41 2.46
CA PRO A 279 -7.07 29.97 2.21
C PRO A 279 -7.54 29.59 0.80
N GLU A 280 -8.52 30.31 0.24
CA GLU A 280 -9.07 30.09 -1.09
C GLU A 280 -8.05 30.40 -2.18
N GLN A 281 -7.19 31.40 -2.00
CA GLN A 281 -6.13 31.76 -2.94
C GLN A 281 -5.04 30.70 -2.98
N ILE A 282 -4.72 30.09 -1.84
CA ILE A 282 -3.80 28.95 -1.76
C ILE A 282 -4.42 27.74 -2.46
N LYS A 283 -5.70 27.47 -2.16
CA LYS A 283 -6.44 26.36 -2.77
C LYS A 283 -6.50 26.53 -4.31
N ASP A 284 -6.74 27.72 -4.82
CA ASP A 284 -6.76 27.99 -6.27
C ASP A 284 -5.42 27.63 -6.94
N PHE A 285 -4.29 27.97 -6.31
CA PHE A 285 -2.97 27.58 -6.81
C PHE A 285 -2.81 26.04 -6.80
N GLU A 286 -3.11 25.42 -5.68
CA GLU A 286 -2.97 23.98 -5.49
C GLU A 286 -3.87 23.20 -6.44
N ASP A 287 -5.09 23.65 -6.67
CA ASP A 287 -6.05 23.04 -7.59
C ASP A 287 -5.55 23.16 -9.05
N PHE A 288 -5.11 24.35 -9.46
CA PHE A 288 -4.57 24.56 -10.80
C PHE A 288 -3.37 23.64 -11.07
N ILE A 289 -2.43 23.58 -10.12
CA ILE A 289 -1.25 22.68 -10.28
C ILE A 289 -1.68 21.23 -10.35
N PHE A 290 -2.62 20.77 -9.53
CA PHE A 290 -3.07 19.39 -9.56
C PHE A 290 -3.73 19.00 -10.90
N TRP A 291 -4.54 19.89 -11.48
CA TRP A 291 -5.08 19.71 -12.83
C TRP A 291 -3.97 19.64 -13.87
N ARG A 292 -2.96 20.51 -13.76
CA ARG A 292 -1.77 20.45 -14.63
C ARG A 292 -1.01 19.13 -14.51
N LEU A 293 -0.88 18.56 -13.28
CA LEU A 293 -0.26 17.26 -13.07
C LEU A 293 -1.07 16.14 -13.75
N CYS A 294 -2.39 16.20 -13.78
CA CYS A 294 -3.23 15.25 -14.52
C CYS A 294 -2.95 15.31 -16.04
N GLU A 295 -2.84 16.52 -16.61
CA GLU A 295 -2.48 16.70 -18.02
C GLU A 295 -1.09 16.13 -18.34
N LEU A 296 -0.10 16.36 -17.46
CA LEU A 296 1.25 15.85 -17.62
C LEU A 296 1.31 14.33 -17.44
N SER A 297 0.56 13.78 -16.50
CA SER A 297 0.37 12.33 -16.34
C SER A 297 -0.08 11.69 -17.66
N ALA A 298 -1.09 12.27 -18.31
CA ALA A 298 -1.58 11.78 -19.60
C ALA A 298 -0.54 11.96 -20.73
N ARG A 299 0.15 13.11 -20.76
CA ARG A 299 1.17 13.44 -21.78
C ARG A 299 2.36 12.47 -21.74
N TYR A 300 2.84 12.14 -20.56
CA TYR A 300 4.02 11.29 -20.35
C TYR A 300 3.69 9.81 -20.16
N ASP A 301 2.41 9.45 -20.19
CA ASP A 301 1.89 8.09 -19.88
C ASP A 301 2.43 7.57 -18.53
N LEU A 302 2.25 8.39 -17.49
CA LEU A 302 2.59 8.08 -16.11
C LEU A 302 1.29 7.93 -15.29
N PRO A 303 0.76 6.72 -15.08
CA PRO A 303 -0.44 6.51 -14.25
C PRO A 303 -0.30 7.19 -12.90
N PHE A 304 -1.40 7.73 -12.36
CA PHE A 304 -1.37 8.61 -11.21
C PHE A 304 -1.95 7.92 -9.95
N GLN A 305 -1.08 7.50 -9.06
CA GLN A 305 -1.44 6.97 -7.74
C GLN A 305 -1.86 8.11 -6.81
N ILE A 306 -3.11 8.08 -6.37
CA ILE A 306 -3.66 9.09 -5.45
C ILE A 306 -4.01 8.42 -4.13
N HIS A 307 -3.39 8.88 -3.04
CA HIS A 307 -3.77 8.49 -1.69
C HIS A 307 -5.20 8.92 -1.42
N THR A 308 -6.09 7.97 -1.15
CA THR A 308 -7.49 8.19 -0.78
C THR A 308 -7.82 7.49 0.53
N GLY A 309 -8.83 7.95 1.24
CA GLY A 309 -9.12 7.41 2.57
C GLY A 309 -8.00 7.69 3.57
N HIS A 310 -8.09 7.12 4.74
CA HIS A 310 -7.09 7.11 5.83
C HIS A 310 -6.11 8.30 5.93
N GLY A 311 -6.48 9.46 5.47
CA GLY A 311 -5.75 10.71 5.65
C GLY A 311 -6.52 11.60 6.63
N ARG A 312 -6.84 12.82 6.20
CA ARG A 312 -7.82 13.65 6.90
C ARG A 312 -9.21 13.09 6.62
N ILE A 313 -9.79 12.37 7.56
CA ILE A 313 -10.98 11.52 7.35
C ILE A 313 -12.11 12.22 6.59
N GLN A 314 -12.42 13.49 6.91
CA GLN A 314 -13.51 14.22 6.26
C GLN A 314 -13.22 14.68 4.83
N SER A 315 -11.96 14.69 4.41
CA SER A 315 -11.51 15.33 3.18
C SER A 315 -10.70 14.40 2.27
N SER A 316 -10.56 13.14 2.64
CA SER A 316 -9.87 12.08 1.86
C SER A 316 -10.81 11.09 1.18
N ASN A 317 -12.14 11.34 1.22
CA ASN A 317 -13.12 10.51 0.54
C ASN A 317 -12.87 10.52 -0.97
N PRO A 318 -12.73 9.36 -1.64
CA PRO A 318 -12.48 9.26 -3.08
C PRO A 318 -13.59 9.89 -3.94
N LEU A 319 -14.83 10.00 -3.46
CA LEU A 319 -15.91 10.70 -4.18
C LEU A 319 -15.57 12.17 -4.49
N LEU A 320 -14.69 12.80 -3.71
CA LEU A 320 -14.24 14.18 -3.98
C LEU A 320 -13.41 14.31 -5.27
N LEU A 321 -12.91 13.19 -5.81
CA LEU A 321 -12.15 13.15 -7.06
C LEU A 321 -13.02 12.96 -8.31
N VAL A 322 -14.32 12.72 -8.19
CA VAL A 322 -15.18 12.34 -9.33
C VAL A 322 -15.14 13.40 -10.42
N ASP A 323 -15.34 14.69 -10.09
CA ASP A 323 -15.31 15.79 -11.08
C ASP A 323 -13.98 15.86 -11.83
N LEU A 324 -12.86 15.67 -11.10
CA LEU A 324 -11.51 15.64 -11.67
C LEU A 324 -11.33 14.43 -12.62
N ILE A 325 -11.78 13.26 -12.21
CA ILE A 325 -11.69 12.01 -12.99
C ILE A 325 -12.49 12.14 -14.29
N GLU A 326 -13.73 12.64 -14.19
CA GLU A 326 -14.62 12.81 -15.35
C GLU A 326 -14.09 13.83 -16.37
N ALA A 327 -13.34 14.83 -15.91
CA ALA A 327 -12.75 15.83 -16.80
C ALA A 327 -11.41 15.40 -17.42
N ASN A 328 -10.70 14.42 -16.83
CA ASN A 328 -9.35 14.00 -17.24
C ASN A 328 -9.32 12.56 -17.79
N LEU A 329 -10.12 12.27 -18.82
CA LEU A 329 -10.33 10.92 -19.39
C LEU A 329 -9.07 10.25 -19.96
N LYS A 330 -7.99 11.00 -20.23
CA LYS A 330 -6.71 10.47 -20.71
C LYS A 330 -5.74 10.13 -19.57
N THR A 331 -6.01 10.60 -18.36
CA THR A 331 -5.22 10.29 -17.17
C THR A 331 -5.65 8.93 -16.61
N LYS A 332 -4.69 8.06 -16.37
CA LYS A 332 -4.93 6.76 -15.72
C LYS A 332 -4.82 6.97 -14.21
N PHE A 333 -5.94 6.94 -13.50
CA PHE A 333 -6.00 7.12 -12.05
C PHE A 333 -5.91 5.80 -11.31
N ILE A 334 -5.14 5.77 -10.20
CA ILE A 334 -5.04 4.63 -9.30
C ILE A 334 -5.44 5.11 -7.91
N LEU A 335 -6.61 4.65 -7.42
CA LEU A 335 -7.16 5.05 -6.12
C LEU A 335 -6.62 4.13 -5.03
N PHE A 336 -5.84 4.68 -4.11
CA PHE A 336 -5.11 3.93 -3.09
C PHE A 336 -5.95 3.56 -1.88
N HIS A 337 -5.50 2.53 -1.16
CA HIS A 337 -6.10 2.01 0.07
C HIS A 337 -7.56 1.57 -0.09
N GLY A 338 -7.96 1.29 -1.35
CA GLY A 338 -9.35 1.03 -1.67
C GLY A 338 -10.31 2.14 -1.23
N GLY A 339 -9.80 3.34 -0.95
CA GLY A 339 -10.57 4.45 -0.41
C GLY A 339 -11.00 4.29 1.04
N TYR A 340 -10.32 3.46 1.85
CA TYR A 340 -10.69 3.15 3.24
C TYR A 340 -11.12 4.40 4.03
N PRO A 341 -12.30 4.43 4.70
CA PRO A 341 -13.26 3.34 4.83
C PRO A 341 -14.34 3.25 3.72
N TRP A 342 -14.31 4.11 2.68
CA TRP A 342 -15.30 4.24 1.61
C TRP A 342 -15.06 3.22 0.47
N VAL A 343 -14.87 1.94 0.82
CA VAL A 343 -14.51 0.90 -0.17
C VAL A 343 -15.61 0.62 -1.18
N GLY A 344 -16.88 0.73 -0.78
CA GLY A 344 -18.04 0.58 -1.68
C GLY A 344 -18.15 1.72 -2.68
N GLU A 345 -17.99 2.96 -2.20
CA GLU A 345 -17.98 4.18 -3.02
C GLU A 345 -16.82 4.16 -4.03
N THR A 346 -15.65 3.66 -3.60
CA THR A 346 -14.51 3.47 -4.51
C THR A 346 -14.83 2.48 -5.62
N GLY A 347 -15.51 1.38 -5.28
CA GLY A 347 -16.03 0.42 -6.26
C GLY A 347 -17.00 1.06 -7.25
N ALA A 348 -17.91 1.91 -6.78
CA ALA A 348 -18.88 2.62 -7.63
C ALA A 348 -18.21 3.60 -8.60
N ILE A 349 -17.16 4.31 -8.18
CA ILE A 349 -16.34 5.16 -9.06
C ILE A 349 -15.74 4.30 -10.17
N LEU A 350 -15.13 3.17 -9.84
CA LEU A 350 -14.47 2.30 -10.81
C LEU A 350 -15.48 1.68 -11.79
N MET A 351 -16.63 1.22 -11.31
CA MET A 351 -17.69 0.66 -12.16
C MET A 351 -18.09 1.63 -13.28
N ARG A 352 -18.10 2.95 -12.98
CA ARG A 352 -18.44 3.98 -13.97
C ARG A 352 -17.27 4.39 -14.86
N HIS A 353 -16.03 4.35 -14.32
CA HIS A 353 -14.83 4.89 -14.98
C HIS A 353 -13.75 3.82 -15.22
N TRP A 354 -14.14 2.55 -15.35
CA TRP A 354 -13.24 1.38 -15.47
C TRP A 354 -12.22 1.48 -16.61
N ASN A 355 -12.44 2.30 -17.60
CA ASN A 355 -11.56 2.46 -18.77
C ASN A 355 -10.25 3.20 -18.41
N HIS A 356 -10.24 4.06 -17.39
CA HIS A 356 -9.08 4.85 -16.99
C HIS A 356 -8.86 4.97 -15.48
N VAL A 357 -9.62 4.21 -14.66
CA VAL A 357 -9.45 4.15 -13.21
C VAL A 357 -9.10 2.73 -12.78
N TRP A 358 -8.21 2.60 -11.82
CA TRP A 358 -7.85 1.37 -11.10
C TRP A 358 -8.04 1.58 -9.61
N ILE A 359 -8.34 0.50 -8.90
CA ILE A 359 -8.28 0.47 -7.43
C ILE A 359 -6.99 -0.25 -7.03
N ASP A 360 -6.27 0.32 -6.08
CA ASP A 360 -5.20 -0.37 -5.41
C ASP A 360 -5.61 -0.67 -3.97
N SER A 361 -5.58 -1.95 -3.61
CA SER A 361 -5.88 -2.41 -2.26
C SER A 361 -4.70 -2.24 -1.29
N VAL A 362 -3.70 -1.46 -1.69
CA VAL A 362 -2.54 -1.09 -0.88
C VAL A 362 -2.94 -0.98 0.59
N TRP A 363 -2.23 -1.74 1.46
CA TRP A 363 -2.39 -1.71 2.90
C TRP A 363 -3.79 -2.12 3.45
N LEU A 364 -4.83 -2.23 2.63
CA LEU A 364 -6.21 -2.42 3.07
C LEU A 364 -6.42 -3.65 3.98
N PRO A 365 -5.90 -4.85 3.68
CA PRO A 365 -6.01 -5.99 4.59
C PRO A 365 -5.28 -5.78 5.93
N SER A 366 -4.22 -4.97 5.94
CA SER A 366 -3.46 -4.61 7.16
C SER A 366 -4.17 -3.56 8.00
N LEU A 367 -4.95 -2.66 7.39
CA LEU A 367 -5.83 -1.72 8.11
C LEU A 367 -7.01 -2.45 8.75
N SER A 368 -7.70 -3.28 7.97
CA SER A 368 -8.84 -4.06 8.43
C SER A 368 -9.02 -5.27 7.53
N TYR A 369 -8.69 -6.45 8.04
CA TYR A 369 -8.81 -7.69 7.28
C TYR A 369 -10.25 -7.98 6.83
N SER A 370 -11.21 -7.75 7.73
CA SER A 370 -12.64 -7.95 7.41
C SER A 370 -13.13 -6.98 6.34
N MET A 371 -12.67 -5.71 6.38
CA MET A 371 -13.02 -4.75 5.34
C MET A 371 -12.33 -5.07 4.02
N GLY A 372 -11.07 -5.50 4.03
CA GLY A 372 -10.37 -5.98 2.84
C GLY A 372 -11.12 -7.15 2.18
N LYS A 373 -11.54 -8.13 2.97
CA LYS A 373 -12.39 -9.24 2.49
C LYS A 373 -13.68 -8.75 1.83
N ARG A 374 -14.43 -7.87 2.53
CA ARG A 374 -15.67 -7.27 2.01
C ARG A 374 -15.40 -6.53 0.71
N ALA A 375 -14.36 -5.72 0.67
CA ALA A 375 -14.00 -4.94 -0.50
C ALA A 375 -13.73 -5.82 -1.74
N TYR A 376 -12.90 -6.86 -1.60
CA TYR A 376 -12.65 -7.79 -2.71
C TYR A 376 -13.93 -8.52 -3.18
N HIS A 377 -14.82 -8.91 -2.26
CA HIS A 377 -16.10 -9.51 -2.64
C HIS A 377 -16.92 -8.56 -3.50
N GLU A 378 -17.12 -7.31 -3.03
CA GLU A 378 -17.92 -6.29 -3.70
C GLU A 378 -17.31 -5.87 -5.04
N TRP A 379 -15.98 -5.62 -5.07
CA TRP A 379 -15.30 -5.16 -6.28
C TRP A 379 -15.34 -6.21 -7.40
N LEU A 380 -15.11 -7.49 -7.07
CA LEU A 380 -15.19 -8.57 -8.06
C LEU A 380 -16.59 -8.81 -8.62
N GLU A 381 -17.64 -8.28 -7.98
CA GLU A 381 -19.02 -8.29 -8.46
C GLU A 381 -19.36 -7.07 -9.32
N GLN A 382 -18.65 -5.95 -9.10
CA GLN A 382 -18.98 -4.66 -9.72
C GLN A 382 -18.15 -4.35 -10.96
N MET A 383 -16.93 -4.91 -11.08
CA MET A 383 -15.97 -4.50 -12.11
C MET A 383 -15.10 -5.66 -12.62
N PRO A 384 -14.46 -5.50 -13.79
CA PRO A 384 -13.46 -6.46 -14.25
C PRO A 384 -12.30 -6.61 -13.26
N SER A 385 -11.91 -7.85 -12.94
CA SER A 385 -10.78 -8.15 -12.05
C SER A 385 -9.45 -7.55 -12.52
N THR A 386 -9.35 -7.15 -13.78
CA THR A 386 -8.17 -6.49 -14.38
C THR A 386 -7.93 -5.06 -13.88
N ARG A 387 -8.80 -4.53 -13.03
CA ARG A 387 -8.72 -3.16 -12.50
C ARG A 387 -8.32 -3.09 -11.03
N ILE A 388 -7.99 -4.21 -10.43
CA ILE A 388 -7.61 -4.32 -9.01
C ILE A 388 -6.11 -4.59 -8.92
N LEU A 389 -5.39 -3.73 -8.19
CA LEU A 389 -3.98 -3.85 -7.86
C LEU A 389 -3.81 -4.12 -6.36
N TRP A 390 -2.58 -4.38 -5.92
CA TRP A 390 -2.23 -4.54 -4.52
C TRP A 390 -0.83 -3.98 -4.23
N GLY A 391 -0.58 -3.57 -2.99
CA GLY A 391 0.73 -3.16 -2.49
C GLY A 391 0.82 -3.31 -0.98
N GLY A 392 2.05 -3.36 -0.45
CA GLY A 392 2.31 -3.59 0.96
C GLY A 392 2.20 -2.34 1.83
N ASP A 393 2.67 -1.21 1.34
CA ASP A 393 2.83 0.07 2.06
C ASP A 393 3.69 -0.08 3.31
N CYS A 394 4.84 -0.75 3.19
CA CYS A 394 5.72 -1.09 4.30
C CYS A 394 7.11 -0.48 4.11
N ASN A 395 7.91 -0.43 5.19
CA ASN A 395 9.23 0.20 5.18
C ASN A 395 10.37 -0.71 5.71
N HIS A 396 10.07 -1.99 5.96
CA HIS A 396 11.02 -2.99 6.46
C HIS A 396 10.62 -4.42 6.03
N GLY A 397 11.55 -5.36 6.07
CA GLY A 397 11.38 -6.70 5.50
C GLY A 397 10.21 -7.49 6.10
N GLU A 398 10.07 -7.52 7.42
CA GLU A 398 9.00 -8.24 8.12
C GLU A 398 7.61 -7.66 7.80
N GLY A 399 7.51 -6.33 7.68
CA GLY A 399 6.29 -5.65 7.24
C GLY A 399 5.92 -6.05 5.82
N ILE A 400 6.88 -5.99 4.89
CA ILE A 400 6.70 -6.38 3.49
C ILE A 400 6.23 -7.84 3.40
N TYR A 401 6.91 -8.76 4.10
CA TYR A 401 6.53 -10.17 4.12
C TYR A 401 5.11 -10.37 4.67
N GLY A 402 4.86 -9.80 5.86
CA GLY A 402 3.60 -9.99 6.56
C GLY A 402 2.40 -9.42 5.83
N SER A 403 2.53 -8.21 5.23
CA SER A 403 1.45 -7.58 4.44
C SER A 403 1.18 -8.36 3.15
N THR A 404 2.22 -8.84 2.46
CA THR A 404 2.10 -9.70 1.27
C THR A 404 1.33 -10.98 1.60
N GLU A 405 1.74 -11.68 2.65
CA GLU A 405 1.12 -12.95 3.06
C GLU A 405 -0.32 -12.74 3.54
N LEU A 406 -0.58 -11.68 4.31
CA LEU A 406 -1.93 -11.33 4.75
C LEU A 406 -2.86 -11.02 3.57
N THR A 407 -2.36 -10.32 2.53
CA THR A 407 -3.10 -10.01 1.32
C THR A 407 -3.38 -11.28 0.50
N ARG A 408 -2.40 -12.16 0.32
CA ARG A 408 -2.58 -13.46 -0.33
C ARG A 408 -3.64 -14.31 0.36
N GLN A 409 -3.63 -14.34 1.71
CA GLN A 409 -4.66 -15.02 2.49
C GLN A 409 -6.04 -14.41 2.25
N CYS A 410 -6.15 -13.08 2.24
CA CYS A 410 -7.41 -12.38 2.04
C CYS A 410 -8.01 -12.69 0.66
N ILE A 411 -7.21 -12.58 -0.40
CA ILE A 411 -7.64 -12.89 -1.78
C ILE A 411 -8.03 -14.36 -1.89
N ALA A 412 -7.23 -15.29 -1.35
CA ALA A 412 -7.51 -16.71 -1.40
C ALA A 412 -8.82 -17.08 -0.69
N GLU A 413 -9.12 -16.46 0.48
CA GLU A 413 -10.39 -16.67 1.17
C GLU A 413 -11.58 -16.22 0.34
N VAL A 414 -11.53 -14.99 -0.21
CA VAL A 414 -12.60 -14.45 -1.06
C VAL A 414 -12.85 -15.34 -2.27
N LEU A 415 -11.79 -15.73 -2.96
CA LEU A 415 -11.90 -16.55 -4.16
C LEU A 415 -12.39 -17.97 -3.84
N ALA A 416 -11.96 -18.57 -2.74
CA ALA A 416 -12.45 -19.86 -2.29
C ALA A 416 -13.94 -19.81 -1.93
N GLU A 417 -14.40 -18.76 -1.23
CA GLU A 417 -15.81 -18.57 -0.91
C GLU A 417 -16.67 -18.41 -2.17
N LYS A 418 -16.18 -17.70 -3.19
CA LYS A 418 -16.89 -17.58 -4.47
C LYS A 418 -16.95 -18.92 -5.24
N VAL A 419 -15.88 -19.73 -5.17
CA VAL A 419 -15.88 -21.08 -5.77
C VAL A 419 -16.83 -22.02 -5.02
N ASP A 420 -16.75 -22.06 -3.68
CA ASP A 420 -17.57 -22.94 -2.86
C ASP A 420 -19.07 -22.61 -2.94
N ARG A 421 -19.42 -21.34 -3.26
CA ARG A 421 -20.80 -20.90 -3.54
C ARG A 421 -21.25 -21.19 -4.98
N GLY A 422 -20.35 -21.54 -5.89
CA GLY A 422 -20.63 -21.75 -7.30
C GLY A 422 -20.64 -20.46 -8.15
N ASP A 423 -20.20 -19.32 -7.62
CA ASP A 423 -20.10 -18.05 -8.36
C ASP A 423 -18.96 -18.09 -9.39
N LEU A 424 -17.90 -18.87 -9.10
CA LEU A 424 -16.73 -19.04 -9.95
C LEU A 424 -16.32 -20.52 -10.04
N ILE A 425 -15.68 -20.91 -11.14
CA ILE A 425 -14.89 -22.15 -11.18
C ILE A 425 -13.45 -21.88 -10.68
N GLU A 426 -12.78 -22.88 -10.14
CA GLU A 426 -11.45 -22.76 -9.54
C GLU A 426 -10.40 -22.22 -10.52
N GLU A 427 -10.50 -22.56 -11.80
CA GLU A 427 -9.59 -22.03 -12.84
C GLU A 427 -9.68 -20.50 -12.95
N HIS A 428 -10.91 -19.94 -12.94
CA HIS A 428 -11.11 -18.50 -12.97
C HIS A 428 -10.64 -17.83 -11.69
N ALA A 429 -10.86 -18.45 -10.53
CA ALA A 429 -10.34 -17.96 -9.25
C ALA A 429 -8.81 -17.86 -9.25
N ASN A 430 -8.12 -18.90 -9.71
CA ASN A 430 -6.65 -18.91 -9.83
C ASN A 430 -6.13 -17.81 -10.77
N ARG A 431 -6.82 -17.60 -11.91
CA ARG A 431 -6.50 -16.51 -12.84
C ARG A 431 -6.67 -15.14 -12.18
N ILE A 432 -7.79 -14.90 -11.48
CA ILE A 432 -8.07 -13.64 -10.78
C ILE A 432 -7.01 -13.36 -9.71
N GLY A 433 -6.66 -14.35 -8.88
CA GLY A 433 -5.62 -14.22 -7.88
C GLY A 433 -4.27 -13.80 -8.50
N ARG A 434 -3.89 -14.42 -9.61
CA ARG A 434 -2.68 -14.05 -10.37
C ARG A 434 -2.79 -12.65 -10.97
N GLN A 435 -3.95 -12.28 -11.50
CA GLN A 435 -4.18 -10.94 -12.04
C GLN A 435 -3.94 -9.88 -10.98
N ILE A 436 -4.54 -10.00 -9.80
CA ILE A 436 -4.41 -9.02 -8.72
C ILE A 436 -2.95 -8.94 -8.22
N MET A 437 -2.31 -10.08 -8.01
CA MET A 437 -0.94 -10.12 -7.48
C MET A 437 0.13 -9.69 -8.49
N ARG A 438 -0.16 -9.73 -9.80
CA ARG A 438 0.88 -9.55 -10.83
C ARG A 438 0.39 -8.95 -12.15
N ASP A 439 -0.51 -9.68 -12.87
CA ASP A 439 -0.70 -9.47 -14.31
C ASP A 439 -1.32 -8.10 -14.58
N ASN A 440 -2.19 -7.58 -13.70
CA ASN A 440 -2.81 -6.27 -13.83
C ASN A 440 -1.77 -5.13 -13.75
N ALA A 441 -0.75 -5.26 -12.90
CA ALA A 441 0.36 -4.31 -12.86
C ALA A 441 1.16 -4.34 -14.17
N LEU A 442 1.41 -5.52 -14.76
CA LEU A 442 2.11 -5.65 -16.05
C LEU A 442 1.28 -5.18 -17.25
N GLU A 443 -0.04 -5.20 -17.14
CA GLU A 443 -0.93 -4.63 -18.17
C GLU A 443 -0.91 -3.09 -18.10
N LEU A 444 -1.00 -2.53 -16.88
CA LEU A 444 -0.99 -1.08 -16.68
C LEU A 444 0.38 -0.45 -16.94
N PHE A 445 1.46 -1.18 -16.62
CA PHE A 445 2.86 -0.75 -16.73
C PHE A 445 3.66 -1.69 -17.65
N PRO A 446 3.39 -1.73 -18.97
CA PRO A 446 3.96 -2.72 -19.88
C PRO A 446 5.49 -2.68 -19.96
N GLN A 447 6.12 -1.52 -19.70
CA GLN A 447 7.58 -1.35 -19.66
C GLN A 447 8.26 -2.17 -18.56
N LEU A 448 7.52 -2.65 -17.55
CA LEU A 448 8.07 -3.50 -16.51
C LEU A 448 8.39 -4.90 -17.00
N LYS A 449 7.81 -5.36 -18.11
CA LYS A 449 8.04 -6.71 -18.66
C LYS A 449 9.51 -6.96 -18.97
N ASP A 450 10.24 -5.94 -19.38
CA ASP A 450 11.67 -6.04 -19.71
C ASP A 450 12.55 -6.12 -18.45
N ARG A 451 12.02 -5.77 -17.29
CA ARG A 451 12.69 -5.79 -15.99
C ARG A 451 12.49 -7.09 -15.21
N LEU A 452 11.61 -7.98 -15.67
CA LEU A 452 11.32 -9.24 -15.00
C LEU A 452 12.53 -10.17 -15.05
N TRP A 453 13.02 -10.58 -13.88
CA TRP A 453 14.23 -11.40 -13.78
C TRP A 453 13.96 -12.87 -13.44
N LYS A 454 12.84 -13.18 -12.76
CA LYS A 454 12.49 -14.57 -12.41
C LYS A 454 12.09 -15.45 -13.60
N HIS A 455 11.77 -14.84 -14.75
CA HIS A 455 11.43 -15.57 -15.98
C HIS A 455 12.58 -15.63 -17.00
N LYS A 456 13.77 -15.09 -16.66
CA LYS A 456 14.96 -15.13 -17.52
C LYS A 456 15.89 -16.32 -17.26
N LYS A 457 15.40 -17.31 -16.47
CA LYS A 457 16.14 -18.57 -16.21
C LYS A 457 15.57 -19.72 -17.01
#